data_c35e5e66fb369826f28de6b760175c6a
#
_entry.id   c35e5e66fb369826f28de6b760175c6a
#
_cell.length_a   1.000
_cell.length_b   1.000
_cell.length_c   1.000
_cell.angle_alpha   90.00
_cell.angle_beta   90.00
_cell.angle_gamma   90.00
#
_symmetry.space_group_name_H-M   'P 1'
#
loop_
_entity.id
_entity.type
_entity.pdbx_description
1 polymer ?
#
loop_
_entity_poly.entity_id
_entity_poly.type
_entity_poly.pdbx_seq_one_letter_code
_entity_poly.pdbx_strand_id
1 'polypeptide(L)'
;MDLKRTHFCGDLREENIGQEVILTGWCQTRRDHGGVIFVDLRDYTGITQVVFKKEISESAHNLADTIRGEFVLAVRGKVEHRIEGCLLYTSDAADEL
;
A
#
# COMPACT_ATOMS: atom_id res chain seq x y z
N MET A 1 2.65 1.87 -15.83
CA MET A 1 3.17 2.96 -14.99
C MET A 1 4.43 2.51 -14.27
N ASP A 2 5.45 3.34 -14.28
CA ASP A 2 6.72 2.99 -13.66
C ASP A 2 6.85 3.69 -12.31
N LEU A 3 6.52 2.98 -11.23
CA LEU A 3 6.63 3.48 -9.87
C LEU A 3 7.93 3.00 -9.25
N LYS A 4 8.87 3.92 -9.05
CA LYS A 4 10.16 3.58 -8.42
C LYS A 4 10.04 3.70 -6.91
N ARG A 5 10.40 2.63 -6.21
CA ARG A 5 10.35 2.57 -4.75
C ARG A 5 11.18 3.68 -4.12
N THR A 6 10.60 4.38 -3.14
CA THR A 6 11.28 5.39 -2.33
C THR A 6 11.70 4.84 -0.96
N HIS A 7 10.95 3.85 -0.45
CA HIS A 7 11.17 3.27 0.88
C HIS A 7 10.90 1.77 0.84
N PHE A 8 11.42 1.06 1.83
CA PHE A 8 11.05 -0.34 2.07
C PHE A 8 9.88 -0.40 3.07
N CYS A 9 9.12 -1.49 3.03
CA CYS A 9 7.96 -1.66 3.91
C CYS A 9 8.34 -1.58 5.39
N GLY A 10 9.53 -2.05 5.75
CA GLY A 10 10.01 -2.01 7.13
C GLY A 10 10.63 -0.69 7.56
N ASP A 11 10.74 0.29 6.65
CA ASP A 11 11.42 1.56 6.91
C ASP A 11 10.50 2.67 7.45
N LEU A 12 9.20 2.50 7.38
CA LEU A 12 8.29 3.57 7.74
C LEU A 12 8.25 3.78 9.26
N ARG A 13 8.39 5.03 9.68
CA ARG A 13 8.40 5.45 11.08
C ARG A 13 7.52 6.68 11.23
N GLU A 14 7.32 7.11 12.48
CA GLU A 14 6.51 8.31 12.77
C GLU A 14 7.00 9.54 12.01
N GLU A 15 8.30 9.67 11.81
CA GLU A 15 8.89 10.79 11.06
C GLU A 15 8.47 10.82 9.60
N ASN A 16 7.96 9.71 9.08
CA ASN A 16 7.48 9.63 7.71
C ASN A 16 6.02 10.04 7.56
N ILE A 17 5.29 10.21 8.66
CA ILE A 17 3.87 10.59 8.63
C ILE A 17 3.69 11.88 7.85
N GLY A 18 2.72 11.87 6.92
CA GLY A 18 2.46 13.01 6.05
C GLY A 18 3.26 13.00 4.76
N GLN A 19 4.27 12.15 4.64
CA GLN A 19 5.06 12.04 3.42
C GLN A 19 4.39 11.13 2.41
N GLU A 20 4.57 11.47 1.14
CA GLU A 20 4.18 10.57 0.05
C GLU A 20 5.35 9.65 -0.25
N VAL A 21 5.11 8.35 -0.23
CA VAL A 21 6.14 7.35 -0.46
C VAL A 21 5.66 6.34 -1.49
N ILE A 22 6.62 5.62 -2.08
CA ILE A 22 6.33 4.53 -3.01
C ILE A 22 6.95 3.26 -2.43
N LEU A 23 6.11 2.24 -2.26
CA LEU A 23 6.52 0.93 -1.76
C LEU A 23 6.29 -0.11 -2.84
N THR A 24 7.17 -1.10 -2.88
CA THR A 24 6.97 -2.27 -3.73
C THR A 24 7.07 -3.52 -2.86
N GLY A 25 6.31 -4.53 -3.22
CA GLY A 25 6.30 -5.78 -2.49
C GLY A 25 5.22 -6.70 -3.00
N TRP A 26 4.85 -7.66 -2.18
CA TRP A 26 3.76 -8.59 -2.54
C TRP A 26 2.66 -8.56 -1.50
N CYS A 27 1.45 -8.91 -1.94
CA CYS A 27 0.28 -8.98 -1.08
C CYS A 27 0.37 -10.23 -0.22
N GLN A 28 0.53 -10.05 1.09
CA GLN A 28 0.51 -11.17 2.03
C GLN A 28 -0.93 -11.55 2.38
N THR A 29 -1.75 -10.54 2.69
CA THR A 29 -3.17 -10.74 2.95
C THR A 29 -3.95 -9.57 2.38
N ARG A 30 -5.23 -9.83 2.05
CA ARG A 30 -6.14 -8.82 1.53
C ARG A 30 -7.48 -8.97 2.24
N ARG A 31 -8.02 -7.85 2.69
CA ARG A 31 -9.34 -7.80 3.32
C ARG A 31 -10.17 -6.72 2.66
N ASP A 32 -11.37 -7.06 2.23
CA ASP A 32 -12.29 -6.14 1.58
C ASP A 32 -13.43 -5.78 2.55
N HIS A 33 -13.59 -4.49 2.81
CA HIS A 33 -14.62 -3.95 3.70
C HIS A 33 -15.47 -2.93 2.93
N GLY A 34 -16.09 -3.38 1.84
CA GLY A 34 -16.91 -2.50 1.01
C GLY A 34 -16.05 -1.53 0.21
N GLY A 35 -16.21 -0.24 0.41
CA GLY A 35 -15.44 0.78 -0.33
C GLY A 35 -13.98 0.92 0.09
N VAL A 36 -13.49 0.06 1.00
CA VAL A 36 -12.13 0.12 1.51
C VAL A 36 -11.51 -1.27 1.47
N ILE A 37 -10.32 -1.37 0.87
CA ILE A 37 -9.57 -2.62 0.80
C ILE A 37 -8.26 -2.44 1.58
N PHE A 38 -7.96 -3.38 2.46
CA PHE A 38 -6.73 -3.42 3.24
C PHE A 38 -5.83 -4.51 2.68
N VAL A 39 -4.57 -4.15 2.40
CA VAL A 39 -3.57 -5.09 1.93
C VAL A 39 -2.37 -5.02 2.87
N ASP A 40 -1.92 -6.16 3.37
CA ASP A 40 -0.64 -6.24 4.04
C ASP A 40 0.42 -6.44 2.97
N LEU A 41 1.10 -5.36 2.63
CA LEU A 41 2.18 -5.37 1.64
C LEU A 41 3.47 -5.75 2.32
N ARG A 42 4.11 -6.79 1.82
CA ARG A 42 5.34 -7.32 2.40
C ARG A 42 6.49 -7.21 1.42
N ASP A 43 7.65 -6.87 1.96
CA ASP A 43 8.92 -7.06 1.27
C ASP A 43 9.89 -7.75 2.24
N TYR A 44 11.16 -7.87 1.86
CA TYR A 44 12.13 -8.58 2.70
C TYR A 44 12.47 -7.84 4.01
N THR A 45 12.08 -6.57 4.15
CA THR A 45 12.35 -5.78 5.36
C THR A 45 11.22 -5.80 6.38
N GLY A 46 10.00 -6.11 5.95
CA GLY A 46 8.85 -6.10 6.84
C GLY A 46 7.54 -5.95 6.10
N ILE A 47 6.51 -5.53 6.84
CA ILE A 47 5.15 -5.42 6.36
C ILE A 47 4.62 -4.01 6.62
N THR A 48 3.91 -3.44 5.63
CA THR A 48 3.17 -2.20 5.80
C THR A 48 1.72 -2.45 5.43
N GLN A 49 0.80 -1.98 6.26
CA GLN A 49 -0.62 -2.02 5.90
C GLN A 49 -0.91 -0.92 4.89
N VAL A 50 -1.47 -1.30 3.76
CA VAL A 50 -1.82 -0.39 2.68
C VAL A 50 -3.32 -0.33 2.57
N VAL A 51 -3.87 0.88 2.50
CA VAL A 51 -5.31 1.11 2.48
C VAL A 51 -5.69 1.70 1.13
N PHE A 52 -6.65 1.07 0.47
CA PHE A 52 -7.20 1.53 -0.81
C PHE A 52 -8.63 2.00 -0.57
N LYS A 53 -8.82 3.31 -0.61
CA LYS A 53 -10.16 3.90 -0.47
C LYS A 53 -10.64 4.41 -1.83
N LYS A 54 -11.82 3.98 -2.23
CA LYS A 54 -12.42 4.40 -3.50
C LYS A 54 -12.55 5.92 -3.58
N GLU A 55 -12.86 6.59 -2.47
CA GLU A 55 -12.99 8.04 -2.42
C GLU A 55 -11.67 8.79 -2.58
N ILE A 56 -10.54 8.13 -2.31
CA ILE A 56 -9.20 8.73 -2.49
C ILE A 56 -8.70 8.49 -3.91
N SER A 57 -8.82 7.25 -4.38
CA SER A 57 -8.39 6.89 -5.73
C SER A 57 -9.20 5.70 -6.21
N GLU A 58 -10.11 5.96 -7.11
CA GLU A 58 -10.93 4.91 -7.70
C GLU A 58 -10.10 3.92 -8.51
N SER A 59 -9.12 4.41 -9.26
CA SER A 59 -8.27 3.51 -10.06
C SER A 59 -7.41 2.60 -9.20
N ALA A 60 -6.87 3.10 -8.11
CA ALA A 60 -6.09 2.27 -7.17
C ALA A 60 -7.00 1.25 -6.49
N HIS A 61 -8.21 1.65 -6.09
CA HIS A 61 -9.19 0.74 -5.49
C HIS A 61 -9.59 -0.36 -6.49
N ASN A 62 -9.80 -0.02 -7.74
CA ASN A 62 -10.14 -0.99 -8.78
C ASN A 62 -9.01 -1.99 -9.00
N LEU A 63 -7.76 -1.56 -8.96
CA LEU A 63 -6.63 -2.47 -9.03
C LEU A 63 -6.62 -3.39 -7.81
N ALA A 64 -6.84 -2.84 -6.61
CA ALA A 64 -6.86 -3.63 -5.37
C ALA A 64 -7.94 -4.70 -5.40
N ASP A 65 -9.05 -4.43 -6.10
CA ASP A 65 -10.16 -5.37 -6.25
C ASP A 65 -9.74 -6.63 -7.02
N THR A 66 -8.68 -6.54 -7.81
CA THR A 66 -8.16 -7.68 -8.61
C THR A 66 -7.01 -8.41 -7.92
N ILE A 67 -6.48 -7.87 -6.82
CA ILE A 67 -5.31 -8.44 -6.14
C ILE A 67 -5.65 -9.80 -5.53
N ARG A 68 -4.73 -10.74 -5.70
CA ARG A 68 -4.75 -12.05 -5.05
C ARG A 68 -3.51 -12.19 -4.18
N GLY A 69 -3.49 -13.19 -3.30
CA GLY A 69 -2.32 -13.47 -2.47
C GLY A 69 -1.05 -13.63 -3.29
N GLU A 70 0.06 -13.12 -2.78
CA GLU A 70 1.39 -13.16 -3.42
C GLU A 70 1.50 -12.31 -4.69
N PHE A 71 0.50 -11.51 -4.99
CA PHE A 71 0.53 -10.58 -6.12
C PHE A 71 1.59 -9.50 -5.87
N VAL A 72 2.48 -9.26 -6.84
CA VAL A 72 3.52 -8.23 -6.73
C VAL A 72 2.99 -6.92 -7.24
N LEU A 73 3.14 -5.86 -6.45
CA LEU A 73 2.61 -4.55 -6.81
C LEU A 73 3.47 -3.42 -6.26
N ALA A 74 3.33 -2.26 -6.89
CA ALA A 74 3.89 -1.00 -6.41
C ALA A 74 2.73 -0.09 -6.01
N VAL A 75 2.87 0.61 -4.89
CA VAL A 75 1.85 1.54 -4.41
C VAL A 75 2.50 2.86 -4.05
N ARG A 76 1.82 3.95 -4.38
CA ARG A 76 2.19 5.30 -3.97
C ARG A 76 1.08 5.81 -3.07
N GLY A 77 1.45 6.40 -1.96
CA GLY A 77 0.47 6.92 -1.05
C GLY A 77 1.08 7.74 0.06
N LYS A 78 0.21 8.23 0.93
CA LYS A 78 0.59 9.06 2.06
C LYS A 78 0.67 8.23 3.32
N VAL A 79 1.76 8.39 4.06
CA VAL A 79 1.95 7.71 5.34
C VAL A 79 1.08 8.39 6.40
N GLU A 80 0.31 7.58 7.12
CA GLU A 80 -0.56 8.05 8.19
C GLU A 80 -0.27 7.28 9.48
N HIS A 81 -0.65 7.89 10.59
CA HIS A 81 -0.50 7.27 11.91
C HIS A 81 -1.52 6.15 12.10
N ARG A 82 -1.09 5.11 12.78
CA ARG A 82 -1.89 3.98 13.17
C ARG A 82 -1.59 3.68 14.63
N ILE A 83 -2.52 3.03 15.35
CA ILE A 83 -2.33 2.71 16.77
C ILE A 83 -1.00 1.99 17.04
N GLU A 84 -0.61 1.08 16.15
CA GLU A 84 0.64 0.34 16.28
C GLU A 84 1.45 0.50 14.99
N GLY A 85 2.12 1.66 14.82
CA GLY A 85 2.97 1.91 13.67
C GLY A 85 2.36 2.83 12.63
N CYS A 86 2.62 2.55 11.36
CA CYS A 86 2.20 3.39 10.25
C CYS A 86 1.39 2.58 9.25
N LEU A 87 0.52 3.28 8.53
CA LEU A 87 -0.16 2.71 7.38
C LEU A 87 -0.04 3.65 6.19
N LEU A 88 -0.33 3.16 5.00
CA LEU A 88 -0.24 3.93 3.77
C LEU A 88 -1.62 4.04 3.14
N TYR A 89 -2.11 5.27 2.95
CA TYR A 89 -3.30 5.53 2.15
C TYR A 89 -2.90 5.67 0.69
N THR A 90 -3.32 4.74 -0.13
CA THR A 90 -2.88 4.63 -1.52
C THR A 90 -3.54 5.67 -2.41
N SER A 91 -2.72 6.45 -3.13
CA SER A 91 -3.19 7.38 -4.15
C SER A 91 -2.98 6.82 -5.56
N ASP A 92 -2.08 5.86 -5.72
CA ASP A 92 -1.79 5.25 -7.01
C ASP A 92 -1.17 3.86 -6.80
N ALA A 93 -1.43 2.96 -7.73
CA ALA A 93 -0.89 1.60 -7.65
C ALA A 93 -0.72 1.01 -9.04
N ALA A 94 0.25 0.13 -9.16
CA ALA A 94 0.53 -0.58 -10.40
C ALA A 94 0.91 -2.03 -10.10
N ASP A 95 0.55 -2.91 -11.04
CA ASP A 95 0.93 -4.31 -11.01
C ASP A 95 2.36 -4.44 -11.52
N GLU A 96 3.22 -5.08 -10.74
CA GLU A 96 4.66 -5.21 -11.04
C GLU A 96 5.02 -6.57 -11.68
N LEU A 97 4.06 -7.30 -12.16
CA LEU A 97 4.33 -8.62 -12.77
C LEU A 97 5.32 -8.58 -13.93
#